data_ce9d21ace5976cc60a429696398f9dee
#
_entry.id   ce9d21ace5976cc60a429696398f9dee
#
_cell.length_a   1.000
_cell.length_b   1.000
_cell.length_c   1.000
_cell.angle_alpha   90.00
_cell.angle_beta   90.00
_cell.angle_gamma   90.00
#
_symmetry.space_group_name_H-M   'P 1'
#
loop_
_entity.id
_entity.type
_entity.pdbx_description
1 polymer ?
#
loop_
_entity_poly.entity_id
_entity_poly.type
_entity_poly.pdbx_seq_one_letter_code
_entity_poly.pdbx_strand_id
1 'polypeptide(L)'
;MFEPSVIIFSSCIGGDLTIYDQIIADVWNHISRIDRLKGIIESTLAECEERHKNLSGIFAASPGEWKMLYLTKIRNAESEFTGNEQKIADFLRARVSELKSVSSRQMAKQLGISQSSIVKFAQKLGAQGFTELRMALIGEYSASREKTNATALHLHSSITSDDSLEVIARKLNREKELALEQTCALFDYARLQKIIEVISKAPFIQITGLGGSALVGRDLSFKLMKIGYRVACEADTHVQATVSQALKKGDVQIAISYSGSKKEIVLCAEAARKQGATVIAITSLADSPLWRLAHFTLDTVSGETEWRSSSMSTRTAQNSVTDLLFVGLVQHQ
;
A
#
# COMPACT_ATOMS: atom_id res chain seq x y z
N MET A 1 -28.47 21.61 38.85
CA MET A 1 -29.92 21.68 39.21
C MET A 1 -30.58 20.48 38.49
N PHE A 2 -30.55 19.32 39.12
CA PHE A 2 -31.31 18.14 38.68
C PHE A 2 -32.00 17.56 39.89
N GLU A 3 -33.29 17.56 39.79
CA GLU A 3 -34.29 17.26 40.79
C GLU A 3 -34.63 15.79 40.95
N PRO A 4 -35.44 15.43 41.90
CA PRO A 4 -35.32 14.34 42.87
C PRO A 4 -36.13 13.12 42.49
N SER A 5 -35.79 12.47 41.38
CA SER A 5 -36.44 11.19 40.99
C SER A 5 -35.76 9.94 41.56
N VAL A 6 -34.65 10.10 42.27
CA VAL A 6 -33.86 8.99 42.84
C VAL A 6 -34.33 8.55 44.21
N ILE A 7 -35.19 9.32 44.88
CA ILE A 7 -35.57 9.04 46.30
C ILE A 7 -36.77 8.08 46.42
N ILE A 8 -37.45 7.72 45.35
CA ILE A 8 -38.66 6.86 45.43
C ILE A 8 -38.38 5.35 45.32
N PHE A 9 -37.15 4.94 44.96
CA PHE A 9 -36.81 3.50 44.83
C PHE A 9 -36.24 2.84 46.10
N SER A 10 -35.97 3.62 47.14
CA SER A 10 -35.32 3.14 48.36
C SER A 10 -36.20 2.40 49.36
N SER A 11 -37.50 2.28 49.16
CA SER A 11 -38.40 1.71 50.17
C SER A 11 -38.92 0.31 49.88
N CYS A 12 -38.52 -0.33 48.81
CA CYS A 12 -39.09 -1.66 48.40
C CYS A 12 -38.13 -2.87 48.40
N ILE A 13 -36.81 -2.68 48.60
CA ILE A 13 -35.88 -3.82 48.59
C ILE A 13 -34.95 -3.72 49.82
N GLY A 14 -35.19 -4.57 50.84
CA GLY A 14 -34.33 -4.70 52.02
C GLY A 14 -32.99 -5.34 51.65
N GLY A 15 -32.08 -4.59 51.12
CA GLY A 15 -30.70 -4.98 50.75
C GLY A 15 -29.72 -3.94 51.23
N ASP A 16 -28.49 -4.37 51.56
CA ASP A 16 -27.39 -3.59 52.11
C ASP A 16 -27.11 -2.36 51.23
N LEU A 17 -27.40 -1.17 51.71
CA LEU A 17 -27.25 0.14 51.05
C LEU A 17 -25.82 0.41 50.55
N THR A 18 -24.81 -0.21 51.20
CA THR A 18 -23.38 -0.04 50.85
C THR A 18 -23.02 -0.62 49.48
N ILE A 19 -23.70 -1.65 48.99
CA ILE A 19 -23.41 -2.25 47.66
C ILE A 19 -23.96 -1.36 46.53
N TYR A 20 -25.11 -0.73 46.72
CA TYR A 20 -25.73 0.18 45.75
C TYR A 20 -24.92 1.45 45.57
N ASP A 21 -24.43 2.05 46.67
CA ASP A 21 -23.59 3.22 46.65
C ASP A 21 -22.26 2.94 45.91
N GLN A 22 -21.71 1.75 46.08
CA GLN A 22 -20.49 1.33 45.35
C GLN A 22 -20.73 1.18 43.87
N ILE A 23 -21.84 0.55 43.45
CA ILE A 23 -22.20 0.37 42.05
C ILE A 23 -22.46 1.73 41.40
N ILE A 24 -23.17 2.65 42.07
CA ILE A 24 -23.41 4.00 41.56
C ILE A 24 -22.10 4.77 41.43
N ALA A 25 -21.17 4.66 42.38
CA ALA A 25 -19.88 5.29 42.33
C ALA A 25 -19.02 4.72 41.17
N ASP A 26 -19.05 3.42 40.94
CA ASP A 26 -18.32 2.78 39.84
C ASP A 26 -18.92 3.15 38.46
N VAL A 27 -20.23 3.21 38.32
CA VAL A 27 -20.91 3.68 37.12
C VAL A 27 -20.60 5.16 36.85
N TRP A 28 -20.63 6.02 37.89
CA TRP A 28 -20.27 7.42 37.77
C TRP A 28 -18.82 7.66 37.41
N ASN A 29 -17.90 6.87 37.96
CA ASN A 29 -16.49 6.87 37.59
C ASN A 29 -16.28 6.39 36.13
N HIS A 30 -17.10 5.47 35.65
CA HIS A 30 -17.04 5.01 34.25
C HIS A 30 -17.55 6.07 33.28
N ILE A 31 -18.65 6.73 33.60
CA ILE A 31 -19.24 7.84 32.81
C ILE A 31 -18.27 9.02 32.75
N SER A 32 -17.68 9.40 33.87
CA SER A 32 -16.71 10.51 33.93
C SER A 32 -15.38 10.21 33.23
N ARG A 33 -15.01 8.93 33.04
CA ARG A 33 -13.92 8.52 32.15
C ARG A 33 -14.27 8.66 30.69
N ILE A 34 -15.53 8.36 30.29
CA ILE A 34 -16.03 8.51 28.93
C ILE A 34 -16.07 10.00 28.54
N ASP A 35 -16.52 10.88 29.44
CA ASP A 35 -16.55 12.31 29.16
C ASP A 35 -15.15 12.93 29.05
N ARG A 36 -14.17 12.44 29.84
CA ARG A 36 -12.75 12.81 29.67
C ARG A 36 -12.18 12.32 28.34
N LEU A 37 -12.54 11.13 27.90
CA LEU A 37 -12.13 10.60 26.59
C LEU A 37 -12.77 11.39 25.45
N LYS A 38 -14.04 11.81 25.58
CA LYS A 38 -14.70 12.72 24.62
C LYS A 38 -13.97 14.05 24.51
N GLY A 39 -13.62 14.70 25.62
CA GLY A 39 -12.87 15.95 25.61
C GLY A 39 -11.48 15.81 24.95
N ILE A 40 -10.78 14.67 25.16
CA ILE A 40 -9.52 14.38 24.49
C ILE A 40 -9.73 14.17 22.98
N ILE A 41 -10.77 13.44 22.58
CA ILE A 41 -11.09 13.21 21.17
C ILE A 41 -11.48 14.52 20.47
N GLU A 42 -12.28 15.35 21.10
CA GLU A 42 -12.68 16.67 20.54
C GLU A 42 -11.50 17.62 20.41
N SER A 43 -10.58 17.65 21.40
CA SER A 43 -9.34 18.42 21.34
C SER A 43 -8.43 17.90 20.22
N THR A 44 -8.28 16.57 20.09
CA THR A 44 -7.45 15.96 19.04
C THR A 44 -8.05 16.17 17.65
N LEU A 45 -9.39 16.14 17.52
CA LEU A 45 -10.08 16.43 16.26
C LEU A 45 -9.91 17.90 15.87
N ALA A 46 -10.00 18.84 16.82
CA ALA A 46 -9.77 20.26 16.57
C ALA A 46 -8.33 20.53 16.11
N GLU A 47 -7.34 19.89 16.74
CA GLU A 47 -5.93 19.97 16.29
C GLU A 47 -5.72 19.31 14.91
N CYS A 48 -6.42 18.22 14.61
CA CYS A 48 -6.42 17.60 13.28
C CYS A 48 -7.08 18.51 12.23
N GLU A 49 -8.19 19.17 12.55
CA GLU A 49 -8.85 20.11 11.63
C GLU A 49 -7.99 21.37 11.36
N GLU A 50 -7.30 21.88 12.35
CA GLU A 50 -6.39 23.01 12.19
C GLU A 50 -5.13 22.62 11.39
N ARG A 51 -4.59 21.42 11.60
CA ARG A 51 -3.55 20.83 10.75
C ARG A 51 -4.06 20.55 9.33
N HIS A 52 -5.31 20.11 9.18
CA HIS A 52 -5.91 19.87 7.87
C HIS A 52 -6.13 21.17 7.09
N LYS A 53 -6.50 22.28 7.75
CA LYS A 53 -6.58 23.62 7.14
C LYS A 53 -5.22 24.14 6.70
N ASN A 54 -4.16 23.83 7.45
CA ASN A 54 -2.78 24.16 7.08
C ASN A 54 -2.22 23.23 5.99
N LEU A 55 -2.73 22.00 5.87
CA LEU A 55 -2.35 21.03 4.83
C LEU A 55 -3.18 21.20 3.54
N SER A 56 -4.39 21.76 3.60
CA SER A 56 -5.22 22.00 2.42
C SER A 56 -4.62 23.04 1.45
N GLY A 57 -3.72 23.90 1.95
CA GLY A 57 -2.91 24.77 1.08
C GLY A 57 -1.80 24.03 0.32
N ILE A 58 -1.47 22.80 0.71
CA ILE A 58 -0.42 21.97 0.07
C ILE A 58 -1.04 20.97 -0.92
N PHE A 59 -2.33 20.69 -0.82
CA PHE A 59 -3.07 19.71 -1.65
C PHE A 59 -3.98 20.31 -2.73
N ALA A 60 -3.86 21.60 -3.02
CA ALA A 60 -4.51 22.20 -4.18
C ALA A 60 -3.76 21.87 -5.48
N ALA A 61 -3.55 20.60 -5.76
CA ALA A 61 -3.26 20.11 -7.10
C ALA A 61 -4.58 19.66 -7.73
N SER A 62 -4.94 20.30 -8.83
CA SER A 62 -6.14 20.05 -9.62
C SER A 62 -6.35 18.55 -9.92
N PRO A 63 -7.60 18.03 -9.91
CA PRO A 63 -7.89 16.65 -10.24
C PRO A 63 -7.72 16.45 -11.75
N GLY A 64 -6.55 15.96 -12.20
CA GLY A 64 -6.34 15.75 -13.63
C GLY A 64 -5.01 15.15 -14.08
N GLU A 65 -3.95 15.12 -13.28
CA GLU A 65 -2.66 14.61 -13.76
C GLU A 65 -1.90 13.78 -12.72
N TRP A 66 -2.37 12.58 -12.47
CA TRP A 66 -1.57 11.56 -11.77
C TRP A 66 -0.62 10.89 -12.78
N LYS A 67 0.45 11.59 -13.16
CA LYS A 67 1.51 11.03 -14.02
C LYS A 67 2.34 10.02 -13.21
N MET A 68 2.30 8.78 -13.68
CA MET A 68 3.02 7.63 -13.14
C MET A 68 4.52 7.89 -12.99
N LEU A 69 5.08 7.53 -11.83
CA LEU A 69 6.51 7.60 -11.52
C LEU A 69 7.32 6.62 -12.38
N TYR A 70 7.78 7.08 -13.53
CA TYR A 70 8.52 6.24 -14.49
C TYR A 70 9.88 5.75 -13.95
N LEU A 71 10.55 6.55 -13.09
CA LEU A 71 11.78 6.09 -12.42
C LEU A 71 11.53 4.85 -11.56
N THR A 72 10.39 4.80 -10.89
CA THR A 72 9.99 3.62 -10.09
C THR A 72 9.66 2.42 -10.98
N LYS A 73 8.96 2.64 -12.10
CA LYS A 73 8.69 1.57 -13.07
C LYS A 73 9.98 0.99 -13.65
N ILE A 74 10.93 1.84 -14.04
CA ILE A 74 12.24 1.42 -14.54
C ILE A 74 12.96 0.56 -13.50
N ARG A 75 12.92 0.94 -12.23
CA ARG A 75 13.58 0.20 -11.15
C ARG A 75 12.93 -1.16 -10.91
N ASN A 76 11.62 -1.20 -10.88
CA ASN A 76 10.88 -2.43 -10.56
C ASN A 76 10.94 -3.48 -11.69
N ALA A 77 11.09 -3.04 -12.93
CA ALA A 77 11.17 -3.92 -14.09
C ALA A 77 12.62 -4.31 -14.49
N GLU A 78 13.61 -3.92 -13.71
CA GLU A 78 15.04 -4.07 -14.05
C GLU A 78 15.45 -5.51 -14.34
N SER A 79 14.94 -6.49 -13.58
CA SER A 79 15.21 -7.91 -13.78
C SER A 79 14.61 -8.51 -15.06
N GLU A 80 13.68 -7.79 -15.70
CA GLU A 80 12.96 -8.22 -16.92
C GLU A 80 13.49 -7.54 -18.19
N PHE A 81 14.50 -6.68 -18.06
CA PHE A 81 15.03 -5.95 -19.20
C PHE A 81 15.97 -6.80 -20.04
N THR A 82 15.78 -6.76 -21.34
CA THR A 82 16.75 -7.25 -22.31
C THR A 82 18.01 -6.39 -22.28
N GLY A 83 19.13 -6.88 -22.79
CA GLY A 83 20.41 -6.16 -22.78
C GLY A 83 20.32 -4.72 -23.37
N ASN A 84 19.48 -4.50 -24.37
CA ASN A 84 19.24 -3.17 -24.93
C ASN A 84 18.34 -2.30 -24.03
N GLU A 85 17.33 -2.88 -23.41
CA GLU A 85 16.46 -2.21 -22.45
C GLU A 85 17.22 -1.80 -21.19
N GLN A 86 18.15 -2.65 -20.74
CA GLN A 86 19.05 -2.33 -19.62
C GLN A 86 19.92 -1.10 -19.92
N LYS A 87 20.53 -1.05 -21.10
CA LYS A 87 21.30 0.14 -21.53
C LYS A 87 20.45 1.42 -21.54
N ILE A 88 19.18 1.33 -21.97
CA ILE A 88 18.26 2.47 -21.98
C ILE A 88 17.95 2.87 -20.54
N ALA A 89 17.62 1.92 -19.66
CA ALA A 89 17.29 2.15 -18.25
C ALA A 89 18.46 2.82 -17.50
N ASP A 90 19.68 2.32 -17.69
CA ASP A 90 20.88 2.85 -17.08
C ASP A 90 21.19 4.27 -17.55
N PHE A 91 21.03 4.54 -18.86
CA PHE A 91 21.18 5.89 -19.41
C PHE A 91 20.17 6.86 -18.82
N LEU A 92 18.89 6.46 -18.76
CA LEU A 92 17.82 7.31 -18.20
C LEU A 92 18.05 7.61 -16.72
N ARG A 93 18.51 6.63 -15.94
CA ARG A 93 18.82 6.82 -14.50
C ARG A 93 20.03 7.73 -14.29
N ALA A 94 21.10 7.49 -15.01
CA ALA A 94 22.36 8.22 -14.82
C ALA A 94 22.30 9.68 -15.30
N ARG A 95 21.47 9.98 -16.30
CA ARG A 95 21.50 11.26 -17.00
C ARG A 95 20.15 11.95 -17.11
N VAL A 96 19.29 11.83 -16.08
CA VAL A 96 17.96 12.48 -16.07
C VAL A 96 18.07 14.00 -16.26
N SER A 97 19.09 14.64 -15.68
CA SER A 97 19.32 16.08 -15.81
C SER A 97 19.63 16.52 -17.26
N GLU A 98 20.21 15.64 -18.06
CA GLU A 98 20.60 15.91 -19.45
C GLU A 98 19.46 15.63 -20.43
N LEU A 99 18.40 14.94 -20.01
CA LEU A 99 17.28 14.54 -20.87
C LEU A 99 16.55 15.73 -21.53
N LYS A 100 16.69 16.95 -20.98
CA LYS A 100 16.11 18.17 -21.58
C LYS A 100 16.57 18.40 -23.02
N SER A 101 17.80 18.02 -23.34
CA SER A 101 18.44 18.26 -24.65
C SER A 101 18.60 16.99 -25.50
N VAL A 102 18.25 15.80 -24.98
CA VAL A 102 18.49 14.54 -25.68
C VAL A 102 17.24 14.06 -26.42
N SER A 103 17.35 13.88 -27.73
CA SER A 103 16.31 13.25 -28.57
C SER A 103 16.46 11.72 -28.60
N SER A 104 15.39 10.98 -28.94
CA SER A 104 15.45 9.52 -29.12
C SER A 104 16.50 9.08 -30.12
N ARG A 105 16.73 9.87 -31.18
CA ARG A 105 17.77 9.61 -32.18
C ARG A 105 19.18 9.79 -31.62
N GLN A 106 19.42 10.85 -30.83
CA GLN A 106 20.72 11.06 -30.19
C GLN A 106 21.01 9.98 -29.15
N MET A 107 20.02 9.62 -28.33
CA MET A 107 20.11 8.54 -27.36
C MET A 107 20.41 7.19 -28.04
N ALA A 108 19.70 6.86 -29.13
CA ALA A 108 19.94 5.68 -29.93
C ALA A 108 21.39 5.60 -30.43
N LYS A 109 21.92 6.71 -30.96
CA LYS A 109 23.30 6.84 -31.42
C LYS A 109 24.31 6.62 -30.29
N GLN A 110 24.08 7.19 -29.11
CA GLN A 110 24.98 7.05 -27.94
C GLN A 110 25.00 5.63 -27.39
N LEU A 111 23.85 4.94 -27.42
CA LEU A 111 23.72 3.57 -26.88
C LEU A 111 24.04 2.46 -27.91
N GLY A 112 24.26 2.83 -29.19
CA GLY A 112 24.49 1.87 -30.27
C GLY A 112 23.28 0.98 -30.55
N ILE A 113 22.06 1.48 -30.40
CA ILE A 113 20.80 0.76 -30.62
C ILE A 113 19.88 1.48 -31.59
N SER A 114 18.78 0.82 -32.02
CA SER A 114 17.82 1.46 -32.91
C SER A 114 16.93 2.48 -32.18
N GLN A 115 16.48 3.52 -32.88
CA GLN A 115 15.53 4.48 -32.33
C GLN A 115 14.20 3.80 -31.95
N SER A 116 13.79 2.76 -32.72
CA SER A 116 12.58 2.00 -32.44
C SER A 116 12.67 1.23 -31.10
N SER A 117 13.86 0.79 -30.67
CA SER A 117 14.05 0.16 -29.37
C SER A 117 13.74 1.12 -28.23
N ILE A 118 14.12 2.41 -28.35
CA ILE A 118 13.82 3.43 -27.35
C ILE A 118 12.31 3.70 -27.28
N VAL A 119 11.64 3.78 -28.43
CA VAL A 119 10.20 4.00 -28.47
C VAL A 119 9.44 2.80 -27.85
N LYS A 120 9.84 1.57 -28.21
CA LYS A 120 9.27 0.35 -27.62
C LYS A 120 9.49 0.26 -26.12
N PHE A 121 10.67 0.66 -25.63
CA PHE A 121 10.96 0.71 -24.21
C PHE A 121 10.03 1.72 -23.48
N ALA A 122 9.81 2.91 -24.04
CA ALA A 122 8.88 3.87 -23.50
C ALA A 122 7.44 3.32 -23.44
N GLN A 123 7.02 2.63 -24.50
CA GLN A 123 5.71 1.99 -24.58
C GLN A 123 5.57 0.82 -23.57
N LYS A 124 6.61 0.02 -23.38
CA LYS A 124 6.66 -1.03 -22.37
C LYS A 124 6.43 -0.48 -20.94
N LEU A 125 6.92 0.74 -20.68
CA LEU A 125 6.68 1.43 -19.41
C LEU A 125 5.31 2.13 -19.34
N GLY A 126 4.50 2.05 -20.40
CA GLY A 126 3.15 2.62 -20.48
C GLY A 126 3.11 4.09 -20.95
N ALA A 127 4.19 4.64 -21.50
CA ALA A 127 4.17 5.93 -22.17
C ALA A 127 3.75 5.76 -23.65
N GLN A 128 3.10 6.75 -24.24
CA GLN A 128 2.78 6.73 -25.67
C GLN A 128 4.02 6.72 -26.56
N GLY A 129 5.16 7.25 -26.05
CA GLY A 129 6.44 7.27 -26.71
C GLY A 129 7.53 7.94 -25.90
N PHE A 130 8.74 8.03 -26.48
CA PHE A 130 9.91 8.57 -25.77
C PHE A 130 9.74 10.02 -25.30
N THR A 131 9.02 10.85 -26.06
CA THR A 131 8.80 12.27 -25.69
C THR A 131 8.01 12.38 -24.37
N GLU A 132 6.96 11.59 -24.21
CA GLU A 132 6.18 11.57 -22.99
C GLU A 132 7.00 11.01 -21.81
N LEU A 133 7.65 9.87 -22.00
CA LEU A 133 8.55 9.29 -20.99
C LEU A 133 9.61 10.29 -20.52
N ARG A 134 10.25 10.98 -21.47
CA ARG A 134 11.27 11.99 -21.21
C ARG A 134 10.73 13.15 -20.40
N MET A 135 9.59 13.72 -20.79
CA MET A 135 8.97 14.85 -20.08
C MET A 135 8.54 14.47 -18.67
N ALA A 136 7.99 13.28 -18.50
CA ALA A 136 7.61 12.77 -17.19
C ALA A 136 8.84 12.57 -16.28
N LEU A 137 9.91 11.95 -16.78
CA LEU A 137 11.16 11.78 -16.02
C LEU A 137 11.79 13.11 -15.61
N ILE A 138 11.76 14.12 -16.50
CA ILE A 138 12.25 15.48 -16.18
C ILE A 138 11.38 16.11 -15.09
N GLY A 139 10.06 15.95 -15.16
CA GLY A 139 9.11 16.42 -14.14
C GLY A 139 9.36 15.76 -12.78
N GLU A 140 9.50 14.43 -12.75
CA GLU A 140 9.83 13.67 -11.54
C GLU A 140 11.17 14.13 -10.92
N TYR A 141 12.19 14.32 -11.74
CA TYR A 141 13.50 14.81 -11.31
C TYR A 141 13.44 16.25 -10.79
N SER A 142 12.70 17.15 -11.46
CA SER A 142 12.53 18.53 -11.02
C SER A 142 11.75 18.62 -9.71
N ALA A 143 10.66 17.88 -9.57
CA ALA A 143 9.88 17.80 -8.33
C ALA A 143 10.71 17.24 -7.16
N SER A 144 11.60 16.28 -7.43
CA SER A 144 12.52 15.77 -6.41
C SER A 144 13.57 16.82 -6.01
N ARG A 145 14.02 17.67 -6.93
CA ARG A 145 14.99 18.77 -6.64
C ARG A 145 14.36 19.95 -5.90
N GLU A 146 13.13 20.32 -6.20
CA GLU A 146 12.44 21.39 -5.47
C GLU A 146 12.17 20.99 -4.01
N LYS A 147 11.83 19.73 -3.76
CA LYS A 147 11.76 19.17 -2.40
C LYS A 147 13.14 19.11 -1.72
N THR A 148 14.23 19.14 -2.47
CA THR A 148 15.62 19.01 -1.96
C THR A 148 16.24 20.36 -1.59
N ASN A 149 15.73 21.49 -2.06
CA ASN A 149 16.22 22.83 -1.69
C ASN A 149 15.71 23.31 -0.33
N ALA A 150 14.73 22.61 0.26
CA ALA A 150 14.33 22.79 1.65
C ALA A 150 14.95 21.67 2.49
N THR A 151 16.13 21.87 2.99
CA THR A 151 16.92 20.97 3.85
C THR A 151 17.59 19.78 3.12
N ALA A 152 18.75 20.09 2.59
CA ALA A 152 19.66 19.13 1.99
C ALA A 152 20.03 17.98 2.93
N LEU A 153 19.66 16.79 2.53
CA LEU A 153 20.52 15.60 2.69
C LEU A 153 19.93 14.54 1.76
N HIS A 154 20.65 14.26 0.67
CA HIS A 154 20.35 13.15 -0.25
C HIS A 154 20.36 11.84 0.52
N LEU A 155 19.18 11.46 1.03
CA LEU A 155 18.95 10.18 1.71
C LEU A 155 18.32 9.17 0.75
N HIS A 156 18.74 9.19 -0.50
CA HIS A 156 18.69 8.04 -1.38
C HIS A 156 19.94 7.25 -1.13
N SER A 157 19.90 6.34 -0.21
CA SER A 157 20.95 5.36 -0.26
C SER A 157 20.83 4.33 0.83
N SER A 158 21.24 3.24 0.45
CA SER A 158 21.71 2.14 1.27
C SER A 158 22.26 2.60 2.61
N ILE A 159 21.75 2.04 3.69
CA ILE A 159 22.39 2.04 5.00
C ILE A 159 23.78 1.45 4.80
N THR A 160 24.80 2.15 5.27
CA THR A 160 26.19 1.74 5.18
C THR A 160 26.67 1.26 6.55
N SER A 161 27.80 0.52 6.58
CA SER A 161 28.43 0.06 7.82
C SER A 161 28.82 1.20 8.78
N ASP A 162 29.02 2.39 8.22
CA ASP A 162 29.52 3.56 8.97
C ASP A 162 28.39 4.45 9.49
N ASP A 163 27.14 4.12 9.19
CA ASP A 163 25.99 4.87 9.65
C ASP A 163 25.77 4.68 11.15
N SER A 164 25.61 5.76 11.89
CA SER A 164 25.14 5.71 13.28
C SER A 164 23.69 5.21 13.34
N LEU A 165 23.26 4.67 14.48
CA LEU A 165 21.87 4.22 14.68
C LEU A 165 20.86 5.32 14.41
N GLU A 166 21.18 6.58 14.73
CA GLU A 166 20.33 7.74 14.43
C GLU A 166 20.18 7.95 12.92
N VAL A 167 21.27 7.83 12.16
CA VAL A 167 21.26 7.93 10.70
C VAL A 167 20.48 6.78 10.11
N ILE A 168 20.68 5.55 10.60
CA ILE A 168 19.91 4.37 10.20
C ILE A 168 18.41 4.58 10.43
N ALA A 169 18.02 5.06 11.62
CA ALA A 169 16.61 5.30 11.94
C ALA A 169 15.98 6.32 10.98
N ARG A 170 16.65 7.43 10.70
CA ARG A 170 16.19 8.44 9.74
C ARG A 170 16.04 7.87 8.32
N LYS A 171 17.03 7.10 7.86
CA LYS A 171 17.01 6.45 6.54
C LYS A 171 15.84 5.45 6.41
N LEU A 172 15.64 4.61 7.43
CA LEU A 172 14.52 3.64 7.46
C LEU A 172 13.15 4.33 7.46
N ASN A 173 12.99 5.38 8.28
CA ASN A 173 11.73 6.13 8.31
C ASN A 173 11.44 6.77 6.95
N ARG A 174 12.46 7.41 6.35
CA ARG A 174 12.28 8.04 5.03
C ARG A 174 11.93 7.05 3.93
N GLU A 175 12.53 5.86 3.93
CA GLU A 175 12.17 4.81 2.98
C GLU A 175 10.71 4.36 3.13
N LYS A 176 10.24 4.21 4.38
CA LYS A 176 8.84 3.84 4.66
C LYS A 176 7.86 4.95 4.28
N GLU A 177 8.17 6.20 4.61
CA GLU A 177 7.36 7.36 4.21
C GLU A 177 7.20 7.42 2.68
N LEU A 178 8.30 7.29 1.93
CA LEU A 178 8.27 7.28 0.47
C LEU A 178 7.46 6.12 -0.09
N ALA A 179 7.60 4.92 0.49
CA ALA A 179 6.83 3.76 0.06
C ALA A 179 5.31 3.97 0.29
N LEU A 180 4.93 4.57 1.41
CA LEU A 180 3.54 4.94 1.70
C LEU A 180 3.02 6.02 0.74
N GLU A 181 3.73 7.14 0.62
CA GLU A 181 3.35 8.25 -0.27
C GLU A 181 3.14 7.76 -1.71
N GLN A 182 4.10 6.99 -2.23
CA GLN A 182 4.06 6.48 -3.60
C GLN A 182 2.98 5.42 -3.81
N THR A 183 2.72 4.58 -2.84
CA THR A 183 1.65 3.58 -2.90
C THR A 183 0.28 4.24 -2.85
N CYS A 184 0.07 5.19 -1.93
CA CYS A 184 -1.19 5.93 -1.83
C CYS A 184 -1.50 6.75 -3.11
N ALA A 185 -0.47 7.27 -3.76
CA ALA A 185 -0.63 7.99 -5.03
C ALA A 185 -1.12 7.12 -6.21
N LEU A 186 -1.08 5.79 -6.07
CA LEU A 186 -1.53 4.84 -7.09
C LEU A 186 -2.97 4.36 -6.89
N PHE A 187 -3.63 4.74 -5.80
CA PHE A 187 -4.97 4.24 -5.52
C PHE A 187 -6.00 4.74 -6.55
N ASP A 188 -6.56 3.79 -7.28
CA ASP A 188 -7.80 3.98 -8.04
C ASP A 188 -8.98 3.64 -7.10
N TYR A 189 -9.58 4.67 -6.52
CA TYR A 189 -10.66 4.51 -5.54
C TYR A 189 -11.91 3.84 -6.14
N ALA A 190 -12.19 4.03 -7.43
CA ALA A 190 -13.31 3.36 -8.09
C ALA A 190 -13.05 1.85 -8.24
N ARG A 191 -11.81 1.47 -8.54
CA ARG A 191 -11.39 0.07 -8.56
C ARG A 191 -11.40 -0.53 -7.16
N LEU A 192 -10.91 0.21 -6.17
CA LEU A 192 -10.91 -0.22 -4.77
C LEU A 192 -12.34 -0.50 -4.27
N GLN A 193 -13.30 0.36 -4.59
CA GLN A 193 -14.70 0.16 -4.25
C GLN A 193 -15.24 -1.15 -4.84
N LYS A 194 -14.94 -1.45 -6.11
CA LYS A 194 -15.31 -2.73 -6.74
C LYS A 194 -14.67 -3.94 -6.06
N ILE A 195 -13.41 -3.81 -5.64
CA ILE A 195 -12.71 -4.87 -4.91
C ILE A 195 -13.40 -5.12 -3.56
N ILE A 196 -13.75 -4.08 -2.82
CA ILE A 196 -14.49 -4.17 -1.56
C ILE A 196 -15.84 -4.87 -1.77
N GLU A 197 -16.59 -4.50 -2.80
CA GLU A 197 -17.86 -5.16 -3.14
C GLU A 197 -17.71 -6.63 -3.49
N VAL A 198 -16.63 -7.02 -4.16
CA VAL A 198 -16.34 -8.42 -4.50
C VAL A 198 -15.98 -9.20 -3.24
N ILE A 199 -15.12 -8.65 -2.38
CA ILE A 199 -14.71 -9.29 -1.13
C ILE A 199 -15.91 -9.42 -0.17
N SER A 200 -16.75 -8.40 -0.06
CA SER A 200 -17.90 -8.40 0.86
C SER A 200 -18.91 -9.51 0.58
N LYS A 201 -19.00 -9.96 -0.67
CA LYS A 201 -19.90 -11.03 -1.13
C LYS A 201 -19.26 -12.42 -1.17
N ALA A 202 -17.96 -12.52 -0.87
CA ALA A 202 -17.22 -13.77 -1.01
C ALA A 202 -17.60 -14.78 0.09
N PRO A 203 -18.09 -15.99 -0.25
CA PRO A 203 -18.35 -17.03 0.72
C PRO A 203 -17.10 -17.52 1.45
N PHE A 204 -15.97 -17.47 0.75
CA PHE A 204 -14.67 -17.89 1.25
C PHE A 204 -13.55 -17.06 0.62
N ILE A 205 -12.55 -16.70 1.44
CA ILE A 205 -11.39 -15.94 1.03
C ILE A 205 -10.14 -16.75 1.27
N GLN A 206 -9.31 -16.91 0.25
CA GLN A 206 -7.95 -17.42 0.41
C GLN A 206 -6.97 -16.26 0.31
N ILE A 207 -5.98 -16.23 1.21
CA ILE A 207 -4.84 -15.31 1.10
C ILE A 207 -3.58 -16.12 0.89
N THR A 208 -2.82 -15.80 -0.17
CA THR A 208 -1.55 -16.44 -0.50
C THR A 208 -0.40 -15.45 -0.49
N GLY A 209 0.76 -15.88 -0.04
CA GLY A 209 1.96 -15.07 0.02
C GLY A 209 3.17 -15.86 0.50
N LEU A 210 4.37 -15.34 0.28
CA LEU A 210 5.64 -15.94 0.72
C LEU A 210 6.48 -14.92 1.50
N GLY A 211 7.25 -15.40 2.48
CA GLY A 211 8.18 -14.57 3.24
C GLY A 211 7.50 -13.37 3.89
N GLY A 212 8.00 -12.15 3.62
CA GLY A 212 7.43 -10.91 4.15
C GLY A 212 5.98 -10.67 3.75
N SER A 213 5.58 -11.04 2.53
CA SER A 213 4.20 -10.93 2.05
C SER A 213 3.25 -11.90 2.75
N ALA A 214 3.74 -13.07 3.19
CA ALA A 214 2.94 -14.00 3.99
C ALA A 214 2.59 -13.40 5.36
N LEU A 215 3.47 -12.61 5.97
CA LEU A 215 3.20 -11.91 7.23
C LEU A 215 2.08 -10.87 7.05
N VAL A 216 2.11 -10.12 5.96
CA VAL A 216 1.04 -9.17 5.60
C VAL A 216 -0.28 -9.89 5.37
N GLY A 217 -0.25 -11.03 4.65
CA GLY A 217 -1.43 -11.87 4.44
C GLY A 217 -2.02 -12.40 5.75
N ARG A 218 -1.18 -12.79 6.68
CA ARG A 218 -1.60 -13.28 7.99
C ARG A 218 -2.25 -12.18 8.84
N ASP A 219 -1.69 -10.97 8.81
CA ASP A 219 -2.28 -9.80 9.46
C ASP A 219 -3.67 -9.49 8.87
N LEU A 220 -3.78 -9.44 7.54
CA LEU A 220 -5.07 -9.24 6.87
C LEU A 220 -6.06 -10.35 7.21
N SER A 221 -5.64 -11.62 7.23
CA SER A 221 -6.52 -12.74 7.54
C SER A 221 -7.11 -12.60 8.93
N PHE A 222 -6.29 -12.22 9.91
CA PHE A 222 -6.74 -11.98 11.28
C PHE A 222 -7.77 -10.84 11.36
N LYS A 223 -7.52 -9.74 10.64
CA LYS A 223 -8.46 -8.60 10.56
C LYS A 223 -9.80 -9.01 9.94
N LEU A 224 -9.78 -9.75 8.84
CA LEU A 224 -10.99 -10.23 8.16
C LEU A 224 -11.79 -11.21 9.02
N MET A 225 -11.13 -12.14 9.72
CA MET A 225 -11.81 -13.06 10.66
C MET A 225 -12.51 -12.31 11.79
N LYS A 226 -11.95 -11.20 12.30
CA LYS A 226 -12.58 -10.38 13.34
C LYS A 226 -13.92 -9.78 12.92
N ILE A 227 -14.11 -9.55 11.63
CA ILE A 227 -15.35 -9.02 11.06
C ILE A 227 -16.19 -10.10 10.36
N GLY A 228 -15.93 -11.38 10.67
CA GLY A 228 -16.80 -12.49 10.33
C GLY A 228 -16.53 -13.18 9.00
N TYR A 229 -15.48 -12.80 8.24
CA TYR A 229 -15.14 -13.50 7.00
C TYR A 229 -14.50 -14.87 7.26
N ARG A 230 -14.79 -15.82 6.38
CA ARG A 230 -14.17 -17.15 6.35
C ARG A 230 -12.90 -17.08 5.52
N VAL A 231 -11.76 -17.18 6.18
CA VAL A 231 -10.44 -16.95 5.55
C VAL A 231 -9.52 -18.14 5.78
N ALA A 232 -8.81 -18.57 4.72
CA ALA A 232 -7.63 -19.44 4.81
C ALA A 232 -6.38 -18.64 4.45
N CYS A 233 -5.37 -18.68 5.31
CA CYS A 233 -4.05 -18.07 5.08
C CYS A 233 -2.98 -18.99 5.66
N GLU A 234 -2.44 -19.88 4.83
CA GLU A 234 -1.50 -20.90 5.23
C GLU A 234 -0.06 -20.50 4.93
N ALA A 235 0.88 -20.97 5.76
CA ALA A 235 2.31 -20.70 5.55
C ALA A 235 2.91 -21.67 4.53
N ASP A 236 2.44 -22.92 4.52
CA ASP A 236 2.91 -23.97 3.63
C ASP A 236 2.39 -23.77 2.21
N THR A 237 3.29 -23.75 1.23
CA THR A 237 2.96 -23.52 -0.19
C THR A 237 2.15 -24.66 -0.82
N HIS A 238 2.34 -25.90 -0.37
CA HIS A 238 1.55 -27.03 -0.84
C HIS A 238 0.10 -26.93 -0.35
N VAL A 239 -0.09 -26.50 0.91
CA VAL A 239 -1.42 -26.24 1.45
C VAL A 239 -2.07 -25.05 0.73
N GLN A 240 -1.31 -23.96 0.46
CA GLN A 240 -1.82 -22.84 -0.35
C GLN A 240 -2.31 -23.33 -1.72
N ALA A 241 -1.51 -24.14 -2.42
CA ALA A 241 -1.88 -24.71 -3.72
C ALA A 241 -3.11 -25.63 -3.65
N THR A 242 -3.19 -26.47 -2.61
CA THR A 242 -4.33 -27.36 -2.40
C THR A 242 -5.63 -26.57 -2.17
N VAL A 243 -5.59 -25.54 -1.32
CA VAL A 243 -6.75 -24.66 -1.10
C VAL A 243 -7.13 -23.92 -2.37
N SER A 244 -6.13 -23.42 -3.15
CA SER A 244 -6.40 -22.74 -4.43
C SER A 244 -7.15 -23.62 -5.43
N GLN A 245 -6.86 -24.93 -5.46
CA GLN A 245 -7.55 -25.92 -6.31
C GLN A 245 -8.96 -26.25 -5.83
N ALA A 246 -9.26 -26.03 -4.55
CA ALA A 246 -10.57 -26.28 -3.94
C ALA A 246 -11.51 -25.07 -3.97
N LEU A 247 -11.04 -23.88 -4.39
CA LEU A 247 -11.85 -22.69 -4.54
C LEU A 247 -12.97 -22.89 -5.57
N LYS A 248 -14.01 -22.10 -5.46
CA LYS A 248 -15.20 -22.17 -6.31
C LYS A 248 -15.54 -20.77 -6.88
N LYS A 249 -16.42 -20.76 -7.85
CA LYS A 249 -17.01 -19.51 -8.36
C LYS A 249 -17.69 -18.74 -7.22
N GLY A 250 -17.33 -17.47 -7.07
CA GLY A 250 -17.78 -16.60 -6.00
C GLY A 250 -16.76 -16.45 -4.87
N ASP A 251 -15.83 -17.38 -4.72
CA ASP A 251 -14.71 -17.23 -3.78
C ASP A 251 -13.71 -16.20 -4.27
N VAL A 252 -12.93 -15.66 -3.34
CA VAL A 252 -11.87 -14.67 -3.62
C VAL A 252 -10.52 -15.20 -3.20
N GLN A 253 -9.53 -15.06 -4.06
CA GLN A 253 -8.13 -15.22 -3.68
C GLN A 253 -7.44 -13.85 -3.68
N ILE A 254 -6.81 -13.50 -2.55
CA ILE A 254 -5.93 -12.33 -2.41
C ILE A 254 -4.48 -12.84 -2.47
N ALA A 255 -3.80 -12.61 -3.58
CA ALA A 255 -2.44 -13.04 -3.81
C ALA A 255 -1.47 -11.90 -3.57
N ILE A 256 -0.60 -12.03 -2.55
CA ILE A 256 0.34 -10.99 -2.14
C ILE A 256 1.75 -11.38 -2.54
N SER A 257 2.32 -10.66 -3.52
CA SER A 257 3.69 -10.88 -3.99
C SER A 257 4.23 -9.61 -4.60
N TYR A 258 5.23 -8.99 -3.97
CA TYR A 258 5.78 -7.73 -4.46
C TYR A 258 6.32 -7.84 -5.89
N SER A 259 7.17 -8.84 -6.18
CA SER A 259 7.70 -9.06 -7.53
C SER A 259 6.65 -9.60 -8.52
N GLY A 260 5.57 -10.22 -8.01
CA GLY A 260 4.57 -10.88 -8.84
C GLY A 260 5.08 -12.05 -9.69
N SER A 261 6.31 -12.51 -9.47
CA SER A 261 6.99 -13.54 -10.27
C SER A 261 7.29 -14.84 -9.51
N LYS A 262 6.93 -14.92 -8.21
CA LYS A 262 7.14 -16.13 -7.42
C LYS A 262 6.24 -17.25 -7.95
N LYS A 263 6.87 -18.32 -8.46
CA LYS A 263 6.19 -19.43 -9.15
C LYS A 263 5.06 -20.03 -8.32
N GLU A 264 5.28 -20.22 -7.03
CA GLU A 264 4.32 -20.81 -6.10
C GLU A 264 3.05 -19.96 -6.02
N ILE A 265 3.19 -18.63 -5.95
CA ILE A 265 2.04 -17.71 -5.88
C ILE A 265 1.32 -17.61 -7.22
N VAL A 266 2.07 -17.60 -8.33
CA VAL A 266 1.49 -17.59 -9.68
C VAL A 266 0.69 -18.87 -9.92
N LEU A 267 1.22 -20.05 -9.56
CA LEU A 267 0.51 -21.33 -9.67
C LEU A 267 -0.76 -21.37 -8.82
N CYS A 268 -0.74 -20.82 -7.60
CA CYS A 268 -1.93 -20.69 -6.78
C CYS A 268 -2.98 -19.80 -7.45
N ALA A 269 -2.58 -18.67 -8.02
CA ALA A 269 -3.48 -17.74 -8.69
C ALA A 269 -4.06 -18.34 -10.00
N GLU A 270 -3.26 -19.08 -10.77
CA GLU A 270 -3.73 -19.83 -11.93
C GLU A 270 -4.78 -20.88 -11.56
N ALA A 271 -4.50 -21.65 -10.48
CA ALA A 271 -5.44 -22.66 -9.98
C ALA A 271 -6.77 -22.00 -9.52
N ALA A 272 -6.71 -20.94 -8.73
CA ALA A 272 -7.88 -20.20 -8.28
C ALA A 272 -8.72 -19.68 -9.46
N ARG A 273 -8.06 -19.05 -10.45
CA ARG A 273 -8.72 -18.55 -11.65
C ARG A 273 -9.39 -19.66 -12.47
N LYS A 274 -8.71 -20.82 -12.60
CA LYS A 274 -9.27 -22.01 -13.29
C LYS A 274 -10.54 -22.53 -12.61
N GLN A 275 -10.63 -22.42 -11.28
CA GLN A 275 -11.81 -22.80 -10.51
C GLN A 275 -12.92 -21.74 -10.53
N GLY A 276 -12.71 -20.62 -11.21
CA GLY A 276 -13.70 -19.53 -11.32
C GLY A 276 -13.72 -18.58 -10.13
N ALA A 277 -12.74 -18.66 -9.23
CA ALA A 277 -12.57 -17.68 -8.16
C ALA A 277 -12.03 -16.36 -8.67
N THR A 278 -12.38 -15.26 -8.00
CA THR A 278 -11.84 -13.94 -8.33
C THR A 278 -10.45 -13.78 -7.71
N VAL A 279 -9.45 -13.50 -8.53
CA VAL A 279 -8.07 -13.26 -8.10
C VAL A 279 -7.81 -11.77 -7.99
N ILE A 280 -7.41 -11.31 -6.79
CA ILE A 280 -6.97 -9.96 -6.48
C ILE A 280 -5.49 -10.02 -6.16
N ALA A 281 -4.64 -9.29 -6.88
CA ALA A 281 -3.21 -9.24 -6.64
C ALA A 281 -2.81 -7.97 -5.90
N ILE A 282 -2.03 -8.10 -4.82
CA ILE A 282 -1.30 -7.01 -4.19
C ILE A 282 0.17 -7.19 -4.60
N THR A 283 0.63 -6.34 -5.53
CA THR A 283 1.92 -6.53 -6.21
C THR A 283 2.57 -5.19 -6.55
N SER A 284 3.77 -5.20 -7.12
CA SER A 284 4.38 -3.96 -7.62
C SER A 284 3.74 -3.53 -8.96
N LEU A 285 4.07 -2.30 -9.39
CA LEU A 285 3.66 -1.74 -10.69
C LEU A 285 4.26 -2.46 -11.92
N ALA A 286 5.11 -3.47 -11.74
CA ALA A 286 5.69 -4.20 -12.84
C ALA A 286 4.64 -5.08 -13.54
N ASP A 287 4.73 -5.19 -14.85
CA ASP A 287 3.97 -6.13 -15.69
C ASP A 287 4.42 -7.57 -15.42
N SER A 288 4.08 -8.07 -14.24
CA SER A 288 4.46 -9.40 -13.75
C SER A 288 3.46 -10.48 -14.15
N PRO A 289 3.84 -11.77 -14.11
CA PRO A 289 2.92 -12.88 -14.35
C PRO A 289 1.68 -12.82 -13.46
N LEU A 290 1.82 -12.51 -12.19
CA LEU A 290 0.70 -12.37 -11.25
C LEU A 290 -0.20 -11.18 -11.62
N TRP A 291 0.39 -10.05 -12.02
CA TRP A 291 -0.35 -8.85 -12.43
C TRP A 291 -1.25 -9.14 -13.65
N ARG A 292 -0.71 -9.84 -14.67
CA ARG A 292 -1.47 -10.23 -15.88
C ARG A 292 -2.59 -11.23 -15.59
N LEU A 293 -2.38 -12.07 -14.58
CA LEU A 293 -3.31 -13.15 -14.23
C LEU A 293 -4.49 -12.65 -13.38
N ALA A 294 -4.29 -11.63 -12.57
CA ALA A 294 -5.28 -11.12 -11.63
C ALA A 294 -6.49 -10.48 -12.34
N HIS A 295 -7.67 -10.57 -11.73
CA HIS A 295 -8.85 -9.82 -12.16
C HIS A 295 -8.79 -8.36 -11.70
N PHE A 296 -8.17 -8.13 -10.53
CA PHE A 296 -7.92 -6.82 -9.96
C PHE A 296 -6.50 -6.75 -9.42
N THR A 297 -5.87 -5.60 -9.57
CA THR A 297 -4.55 -5.31 -9.00
C THR A 297 -4.61 -4.14 -8.06
N LEU A 298 -3.91 -4.25 -6.95
CA LEU A 298 -3.60 -3.19 -5.99
C LEU A 298 -2.10 -3.02 -6.00
N ASP A 299 -1.66 -1.95 -6.62
CA ASP A 299 -0.25 -1.73 -6.89
C ASP A 299 0.44 -1.11 -5.67
N THR A 300 1.64 -1.61 -5.35
CA THR A 300 2.48 -1.14 -4.25
C THR A 300 3.84 -0.70 -4.74
N VAL A 301 4.42 0.30 -4.10
CA VAL A 301 5.74 0.82 -4.43
C VAL A 301 6.67 0.68 -3.24
N SER A 302 7.89 0.20 -3.50
CA SER A 302 8.94 0.11 -2.50
C SER A 302 10.29 0.41 -3.14
N GLY A 303 11.17 1.08 -2.40
CA GLY A 303 12.55 1.34 -2.80
C GLY A 303 13.53 0.23 -2.46
N GLU A 304 13.06 -0.93 -1.96
CA GLU A 304 13.94 -2.03 -1.59
C GLU A 304 14.60 -2.67 -2.80
N THR A 305 15.91 -2.92 -2.67
CA THR A 305 16.70 -3.66 -3.64
C THR A 305 16.78 -5.14 -3.22
N GLU A 306 17.09 -6.03 -4.16
CA GLU A 306 17.23 -7.50 -3.91
C GLU A 306 18.17 -7.85 -2.74
N TRP A 307 19.18 -7.03 -2.48
CA TRP A 307 20.14 -7.21 -1.39
C TRP A 307 19.58 -6.92 0.00
N ARG A 308 18.43 -6.22 0.09
CA ARG A 308 17.70 -5.97 1.34
C ARG A 308 16.46 -6.84 1.42
N SER A 309 16.65 -8.14 1.52
CA SER A 309 15.57 -9.15 1.52
C SER A 309 14.64 -9.09 2.75
N SER A 310 14.74 -8.07 3.59
CA SER A 310 13.94 -7.94 4.82
C SER A 310 12.51 -7.44 4.57
N SER A 311 12.21 -6.98 3.36
CA SER A 311 10.87 -6.48 2.96
C SER A 311 10.28 -5.44 3.93
N MET A 312 11.10 -4.54 4.49
CA MET A 312 10.65 -3.60 5.52
C MET A 312 9.73 -2.52 4.93
N SER A 313 10.18 -1.80 3.91
CA SER A 313 9.37 -0.79 3.23
C SER A 313 8.31 -1.43 2.34
N THR A 314 8.60 -2.58 1.73
CA THR A 314 7.63 -3.37 0.97
C THR A 314 6.43 -3.79 1.84
N ARG A 315 6.67 -4.31 3.04
CA ARG A 315 5.59 -4.66 3.98
C ARG A 315 4.81 -3.42 4.44
N THR A 316 5.48 -2.29 4.63
CA THR A 316 4.82 -1.04 4.99
C THR A 316 3.83 -0.61 3.89
N ALA A 317 4.24 -0.67 2.62
CA ALA A 317 3.39 -0.41 1.47
C ALA A 317 2.21 -1.41 1.37
N GLN A 318 2.49 -2.72 1.49
CA GLN A 318 1.47 -3.76 1.44
C GLN A 318 0.48 -3.64 2.60
N ASN A 319 0.95 -3.34 3.82
CA ASN A 319 0.07 -3.14 4.98
C ASN A 319 -0.86 -1.95 4.78
N SER A 320 -0.40 -0.83 4.21
CA SER A 320 -1.29 0.31 3.95
C SER A 320 -2.44 -0.05 3.00
N VAL A 321 -2.18 -0.90 1.99
CA VAL A 321 -3.22 -1.41 1.09
C VAL A 321 -4.19 -2.34 1.82
N THR A 322 -3.69 -3.28 2.63
CA THR A 322 -4.53 -4.23 3.36
C THR A 322 -5.33 -3.55 4.47
N ASP A 323 -4.77 -2.52 5.11
CA ASP A 323 -5.47 -1.70 6.10
C ASP A 323 -6.63 -0.92 5.46
N LEU A 324 -6.39 -0.33 4.30
CA LEU A 324 -7.43 0.38 3.54
C LEU A 324 -8.54 -0.57 3.10
N LEU A 325 -8.21 -1.78 2.62
CA LEU A 325 -9.20 -2.82 2.31
C LEU A 325 -10.02 -3.20 3.55
N PHE A 326 -9.37 -3.42 4.67
CA PHE A 326 -10.05 -3.78 5.92
C PHE A 326 -11.02 -2.70 6.38
N VAL A 327 -10.55 -1.43 6.46
CA VAL A 327 -11.40 -0.30 6.86
C VAL A 327 -12.56 -0.12 5.89
N GLY A 328 -12.32 -0.23 4.57
CA GLY A 328 -13.36 -0.16 3.56
C GLY A 328 -14.42 -1.27 3.70
N LEU A 329 -14.00 -2.49 4.07
CA LEU A 329 -14.93 -3.59 4.35
C LEU A 329 -15.74 -3.36 5.62
N VAL A 330 -15.16 -2.80 6.67
CA VAL A 330 -15.88 -2.41 7.90
C VAL A 330 -16.94 -1.36 7.60
N GLN A 331 -16.63 -0.38 6.75
CA GLN A 331 -17.60 0.64 6.34
C GLN A 331 -18.72 0.12 5.43
N HIS A 332 -18.47 -1.01 4.75
CA HIS A 332 -19.41 -1.60 3.79
C HIS A 332 -20.39 -2.59 4.46
N GLN A 333 -20.13 -3.03 5.70
CA GLN A 333 -21.05 -3.85 6.51
C GLN A 333 -22.19 -3.03 7.07
#